data_e0d99a74db1a2b952a68a89ff07386fd
#
_entry.id   e0d99a74db1a2b952a68a89ff07386fd
#
_cell.length_a   1.000
_cell.length_b   1.000
_cell.length_c   1.000
_cell.angle_alpha   90.00
_cell.angle_beta   90.00
_cell.angle_gamma   90.00
#
_symmetry.space_group_name_H-M   'P 1'
#
loop_
_entity.id
_entity.type
_entity.pdbx_description
1 polymer ?
#
loop_
_entity_poly.entity_id
_entity_poly.type
_entity_poly.pdbx_seq_one_letter_code
_entity_poly.pdbx_strand_id
1 'polypeptide(L)'
;MKHVLLVSVIAFLLTSCSIAQRARTVTQVPTNTPPPAATEIHPTATLMPTSTPVPALGTIALDFVALLCNAQWMNGGQHLVPCPDVNADHSGGYAAPLDPTLEGLSEGTPVLLTMPATNGYAALFLQYPPITIHAGDRFRATLRCQSEVPCDVQYALEFFDTKGKYSGPFLSWNYKFGDPEIVVDEDLSSLVGQTVELVLTLRPQNDTPQLDQSLWIAPYIYRPGP
;
A
#
# COMPACT_ATOMS: atom_id res chain seq x y z
N MET A 1 40.83 -37.38 -12.08
CA MET A 1 40.41 -36.83 -13.37
C MET A 1 40.27 -35.34 -13.19
N LYS A 2 41.00 -34.56 -14.01
CA LYS A 2 41.17 -33.09 -13.89
C LYS A 2 39.97 -32.38 -14.51
N HIS A 3 39.33 -31.46 -13.78
CA HIS A 3 38.37 -30.53 -14.38
C HIS A 3 38.91 -29.11 -14.35
N VAL A 4 38.94 -28.57 -15.55
CA VAL A 4 39.49 -27.28 -15.96
C VAL A 4 38.62 -26.16 -15.49
N LEU A 5 39.21 -25.16 -14.80
CA LEU A 5 38.64 -23.84 -14.55
C LEU A 5 38.59 -23.05 -15.86
N LEU A 6 37.41 -22.52 -16.20
CA LEU A 6 37.27 -21.52 -17.25
C LEU A 6 36.82 -20.19 -16.57
N VAL A 7 37.78 -19.28 -16.42
CA VAL A 7 37.57 -17.92 -15.92
C VAL A 7 37.29 -17.04 -17.13
N SER A 8 36.05 -16.55 -17.28
CA SER A 8 35.70 -15.52 -18.25
C SER A 8 35.69 -14.14 -17.59
N VAL A 9 36.71 -13.37 -17.89
CA VAL A 9 36.81 -11.95 -17.54
C VAL A 9 36.07 -11.14 -18.62
N ILE A 10 34.95 -10.50 -18.23
CA ILE A 10 34.27 -9.52 -19.08
C ILE A 10 34.61 -8.13 -18.55
N ALA A 11 35.42 -7.39 -19.32
CA ALA A 11 35.73 -6.01 -19.10
C ALA A 11 34.57 -5.12 -19.64
N PHE A 12 33.88 -4.40 -18.78
CA PHE A 12 32.91 -3.35 -19.18
C PHE A 12 33.63 -2.02 -19.29
N LEU A 13 33.67 -1.49 -20.52
CA LEU A 13 34.12 -0.16 -20.85
C LEU A 13 33.05 0.87 -20.43
N LEU A 14 33.42 1.75 -19.52
CA LEU A 14 32.62 2.93 -19.13
C LEU A 14 32.81 4.01 -20.19
N THR A 15 31.78 4.27 -20.99
CA THR A 15 31.65 5.46 -21.84
C THR A 15 30.85 6.52 -21.08
N SER A 16 31.57 7.51 -20.53
CA SER A 16 30.97 8.72 -19.96
C SER A 16 30.61 9.70 -21.07
N CYS A 17 29.33 10.02 -21.21
CA CYS A 17 28.80 11.04 -22.11
C CYS A 17 28.58 12.34 -21.32
N SER A 18 29.47 13.32 -21.47
CA SER A 18 29.32 14.65 -20.90
C SER A 18 28.39 15.49 -21.77
N ILE A 19 27.22 15.85 -21.26
CA ILE A 19 26.31 16.81 -21.90
C ILE A 19 26.65 18.22 -21.40
N ALA A 20 27.25 19.03 -22.27
CA ALA A 20 27.50 20.44 -22.03
C ALA A 20 26.18 21.23 -22.10
N GLN A 21 25.76 21.83 -20.99
CA GLN A 21 24.66 22.79 -20.95
C GLN A 21 25.14 24.14 -21.48
N ARG A 22 24.64 24.54 -22.64
CA ARG A 22 24.78 25.90 -23.19
C ARG A 22 23.76 26.81 -22.50
N ALA A 23 24.26 27.72 -21.67
CA ALA A 23 23.49 28.85 -21.17
C ALA A 23 23.14 29.79 -22.30
N ARG A 24 21.86 30.02 -22.57
CA ARG A 24 21.38 31.07 -23.48
C ARG A 24 21.14 32.33 -22.64
N THR A 25 21.99 33.34 -22.88
CA THR A 25 21.80 34.70 -22.40
C THR A 25 20.64 35.33 -23.19
N VAL A 26 19.54 35.62 -22.50
CA VAL A 26 18.41 36.37 -23.09
C VAL A 26 18.67 37.84 -22.85
N THR A 27 18.96 38.59 -23.91
CA THR A 27 19.06 40.05 -23.90
C THR A 27 17.66 40.63 -23.82
N GLN A 28 17.31 41.30 -22.74
CA GLN A 28 16.06 42.02 -22.63
C GLN A 28 16.16 43.36 -23.39
N VAL A 29 15.25 43.53 -24.33
CA VAL A 29 15.01 44.81 -25.01
C VAL A 29 14.06 45.64 -24.15
N PRO A 30 14.36 46.90 -23.80
CA PRO A 30 13.44 47.75 -23.06
C PRO A 30 12.25 48.15 -23.93
N THR A 31 11.08 47.67 -23.62
CA THR A 31 9.81 48.09 -24.24
C THR A 31 9.27 49.33 -23.51
N ASN A 32 9.26 50.44 -24.17
CA ASN A 32 8.56 51.63 -23.67
C ASN A 32 7.04 51.41 -23.73
N THR A 33 6.43 51.15 -22.58
CA THR A 33 4.98 51.03 -22.44
C THR A 33 4.37 52.42 -22.16
N PRO A 34 3.41 52.93 -22.95
CA PRO A 34 2.72 54.15 -22.64
C PRO A 34 1.85 53.99 -21.36
N PRO A 35 1.65 55.08 -20.58
CA PRO A 35 0.86 55.02 -19.37
C PRO A 35 -0.59 54.59 -19.65
N PRO A 36 -1.18 53.74 -18.80
CA PRO A 36 -2.54 53.27 -18.98
C PRO A 36 -3.54 54.40 -18.79
N ALA A 37 -4.51 54.47 -19.69
CA ALA A 37 -5.68 55.36 -19.58
C ALA A 37 -6.46 54.98 -18.32
N ALA A 38 -6.92 56.02 -17.60
CA ALA A 38 -7.74 55.85 -16.40
C ALA A 38 -9.05 55.12 -16.76
N THR A 39 -9.20 53.90 -16.31
CA THR A 39 -10.44 53.12 -16.47
C THR A 39 -11.41 53.51 -15.37
N GLU A 40 -12.58 54.02 -15.72
CA GLU A 40 -13.68 54.22 -14.80
C GLU A 40 -14.09 52.90 -14.13
N ILE A 41 -13.95 52.87 -12.80
CA ILE A 41 -14.30 51.68 -11.99
C ILE A 41 -15.83 51.74 -11.77
N HIS A 42 -16.57 50.95 -12.55
CA HIS A 42 -17.95 50.64 -12.21
C HIS A 42 -17.97 49.71 -10.99
N PRO A 43 -18.82 49.97 -9.96
CA PRO A 43 -18.95 49.08 -8.83
C PRO A 43 -19.53 47.73 -9.32
N THR A 44 -18.69 46.71 -9.44
CA THR A 44 -19.14 45.37 -9.70
C THR A 44 -19.85 44.84 -8.45
N ALA A 45 -21.11 44.41 -8.61
CA ALA A 45 -21.85 43.77 -7.53
C ALA A 45 -21.04 42.55 -6.99
N THR A 46 -20.63 42.66 -5.74
CA THR A 46 -19.94 41.55 -5.04
C THR A 46 -20.94 40.40 -4.92
N LEU A 47 -20.75 39.35 -5.70
CA LEU A 47 -21.49 38.09 -5.52
C LEU A 47 -21.21 37.60 -4.11
N MET A 48 -22.28 37.42 -3.31
CA MET A 48 -22.14 36.72 -2.00
C MET A 48 -21.45 35.40 -2.22
N PRO A 49 -20.42 35.04 -1.42
CA PRO A 49 -19.79 33.73 -1.52
C PRO A 49 -20.86 32.68 -1.26
N THR A 50 -21.14 31.87 -2.28
CA THR A 50 -21.93 30.66 -2.12
C THR A 50 -21.19 29.77 -1.14
N SER A 51 -21.81 29.44 0.01
CA SER A 51 -21.20 28.51 0.99
C SER A 51 -20.92 27.21 0.30
N THR A 52 -19.64 26.89 0.10
CA THR A 52 -19.22 25.58 -0.38
C THR A 52 -19.69 24.56 0.65
N PRO A 53 -20.46 23.51 0.27
CA PRO A 53 -20.90 22.51 1.23
C PRO A 53 -19.66 21.90 1.87
N VAL A 54 -19.64 21.83 3.21
CA VAL A 54 -18.59 21.11 3.95
C VAL A 54 -18.70 19.64 3.53
N PRO A 55 -17.61 19.03 3.02
CA PRO A 55 -17.65 17.62 2.65
C PRO A 55 -18.11 16.79 3.85
N ALA A 56 -19.09 15.93 3.66
CA ALA A 56 -19.50 14.99 4.69
C ALA A 56 -18.29 14.11 5.08
N LEU A 57 -18.07 13.95 6.39
CA LEU A 57 -17.00 13.08 6.90
C LEU A 57 -17.28 11.65 6.41
N GLY A 58 -16.28 11.03 5.76
CA GLY A 58 -16.38 9.64 5.36
C GLY A 58 -16.34 8.69 6.55
N THR A 59 -16.63 7.44 6.30
CA THR A 59 -16.68 6.36 7.30
C THR A 59 -15.67 5.25 6.95
N ILE A 60 -15.30 4.44 7.94
CA ILE A 60 -14.62 3.16 7.71
C ILE A 60 -15.68 2.13 7.36
N ALA A 61 -15.66 1.64 6.11
CA ALA A 61 -16.60 0.63 5.62
C ALA A 61 -16.17 -0.80 5.99
N LEU A 62 -14.85 -1.02 6.15
CA LEU A 62 -14.27 -2.27 6.62
C LEU A 62 -12.95 -1.97 7.33
N ASP A 63 -12.82 -2.41 8.58
CA ASP A 63 -11.60 -2.35 9.38
C ASP A 63 -10.99 -3.75 9.44
N PHE A 64 -9.83 -3.93 8.80
CA PHE A 64 -9.20 -5.24 8.70
C PHE A 64 -8.63 -5.73 10.05
N VAL A 65 -8.23 -4.82 10.95
CA VAL A 65 -7.74 -5.20 12.28
C VAL A 65 -8.89 -5.60 13.20
N ALA A 66 -9.96 -4.81 13.22
CA ALA A 66 -11.13 -5.09 14.03
C ALA A 66 -11.83 -6.41 13.64
N LEU A 67 -11.77 -6.77 12.35
CA LEU A 67 -12.40 -7.98 11.80
C LEU A 67 -11.42 -9.15 11.63
N LEU A 68 -10.25 -9.11 12.23
CA LEU A 68 -9.20 -10.10 12.02
C LEU A 68 -9.66 -11.54 12.21
N CYS A 69 -10.35 -11.85 13.30
CA CYS A 69 -10.85 -13.21 13.55
C CYS A 69 -12.23 -13.51 12.90
N ASN A 70 -12.80 -12.55 12.17
CA ASN A 70 -13.89 -12.81 11.24
C ASN A 70 -13.36 -13.21 9.85
N ALA A 71 -12.07 -12.97 9.58
CA ALA A 71 -11.40 -13.42 8.38
C ALA A 71 -11.09 -14.94 8.47
N GLN A 72 -11.13 -15.61 7.33
CA GLN A 72 -10.61 -16.96 7.19
C GLN A 72 -9.12 -16.88 6.87
N TRP A 73 -8.28 -17.48 7.72
CA TRP A 73 -6.84 -17.51 7.52
C TRP A 73 -6.43 -18.77 6.81
N MET A 74 -5.58 -18.63 5.78
CA MET A 74 -5.04 -19.73 5.01
C MET A 74 -3.59 -19.49 4.68
N ASN A 75 -2.80 -20.55 4.58
CA ASN A 75 -1.47 -20.48 3.98
C ASN A 75 -1.49 -20.87 2.50
N GLY A 76 -0.35 -20.78 1.82
CA GLY A 76 -0.24 -21.09 0.39
C GLY A 76 -0.58 -22.53 0.01
N GLY A 77 -0.65 -23.45 0.98
CA GLY A 77 -1.15 -24.83 0.82
C GLY A 77 -2.65 -24.95 1.05
N GLN A 78 -3.37 -23.84 1.22
CA GLN A 78 -4.79 -23.79 1.56
C GLN A 78 -5.15 -24.46 2.92
N HIS A 79 -4.17 -24.58 3.81
CA HIS A 79 -4.41 -25.06 5.17
C HIS A 79 -4.92 -23.89 6.03
N LEU A 80 -5.98 -24.15 6.77
CA LEU A 80 -6.55 -23.17 7.69
C LEU A 80 -5.58 -22.90 8.85
N VAL A 81 -5.45 -21.62 9.19
CA VAL A 81 -4.71 -21.13 10.34
C VAL A 81 -5.72 -20.62 11.38
N PRO A 82 -5.64 -21.05 12.64
CA PRO A 82 -6.62 -20.62 13.65
C PRO A 82 -6.47 -19.14 14.00
N CYS A 83 -7.60 -18.50 14.36
CA CYS A 83 -7.64 -17.14 14.90
C CYS A 83 -8.47 -17.10 16.19
N PRO A 84 -7.95 -16.52 17.31
CA PRO A 84 -6.53 -16.19 17.47
C PRO A 84 -5.65 -17.45 17.45
N ASP A 85 -4.43 -17.30 16.93
CA ASP A 85 -3.47 -18.39 17.06
C ASP A 85 -2.96 -18.44 18.51
N VAL A 86 -3.44 -19.46 19.23
CA VAL A 86 -3.07 -19.71 20.65
C VAL A 86 -1.86 -20.64 20.77
N ASN A 87 -1.34 -21.15 19.65
CA ASN A 87 -0.19 -22.02 19.61
C ASN A 87 1.10 -21.21 19.42
N ALA A 88 2.18 -21.65 20.01
CA ALA A 88 3.50 -21.04 19.80
C ALA A 88 4.13 -21.42 18.43
N ASP A 89 3.49 -22.33 17.66
CA ASP A 89 3.96 -22.75 16.35
C ASP A 89 3.33 -21.90 15.26
N HIS A 90 4.03 -20.87 14.83
CA HIS A 90 3.63 -19.98 13.74
C HIS A 90 4.08 -20.46 12.36
N SER A 91 4.52 -21.73 12.23
CA SER A 91 5.03 -22.26 10.97
C SER A 91 4.03 -22.24 9.81
N GLY A 92 2.72 -22.25 10.14
CA GLY A 92 1.63 -22.14 9.17
C GLY A 92 1.32 -20.72 8.70
N GLY A 93 2.02 -19.71 9.22
CA GLY A 93 1.71 -18.30 9.08
C GLY A 93 1.02 -17.74 10.33
N TYR A 94 1.12 -16.44 10.53
CA TYR A 94 0.61 -15.78 11.73
C TYR A 94 0.07 -14.39 11.44
N ALA A 95 -0.99 -14.00 12.14
CA ALA A 95 -1.46 -12.62 12.15
C ALA A 95 -2.00 -12.26 13.56
N ALA A 96 -1.71 -11.04 14.01
CA ALA A 96 -2.23 -10.53 15.29
C ALA A 96 -2.32 -9.00 15.29
N PRO A 97 -3.24 -8.41 16.06
CA PRO A 97 -3.15 -7.01 16.40
C PRO A 97 -1.85 -6.77 17.19
N LEU A 98 -1.16 -5.67 16.88
CA LEU A 98 0.05 -5.25 17.59
C LEU A 98 -0.23 -3.94 18.34
N ASP A 99 0.35 -3.81 19.55
CA ASP A 99 0.36 -2.52 20.25
C ASP A 99 1.15 -1.50 19.43
N PRO A 100 0.50 -0.43 18.94
CA PRO A 100 1.15 0.56 18.08
C PRO A 100 2.33 1.26 18.77
N THR A 101 2.33 1.39 20.10
CA THR A 101 3.39 2.07 20.85
C THR A 101 4.73 1.33 20.78
N LEU A 102 4.71 0.01 20.56
CA LEU A 102 5.93 -0.79 20.31
C LEU A 102 6.63 -0.42 19.00
N GLU A 103 5.88 0.20 18.10
CA GLU A 103 6.33 0.65 16.78
C GLU A 103 6.51 2.17 16.69
N GLY A 104 6.44 2.88 17.83
CA GLY A 104 6.54 4.34 17.88
C GLY A 104 5.34 5.08 17.30
N LEU A 105 4.21 4.39 17.10
CA LEU A 105 2.97 4.96 16.60
C LEU A 105 2.10 5.50 17.74
N SER A 106 1.11 6.34 17.40
CA SER A 106 0.15 6.87 18.36
C SER A 106 -0.72 5.76 18.94
N GLU A 107 -1.01 5.84 20.24
CA GLU A 107 -1.97 4.98 20.92
C GLU A 107 -3.31 4.95 20.15
N GLY A 108 -3.90 3.76 20.00
CA GLY A 108 -5.15 3.56 19.25
C GLY A 108 -5.01 3.46 17.74
N THR A 109 -3.81 3.61 17.16
CA THR A 109 -3.58 3.30 15.73
C THR A 109 -3.77 1.80 15.51
N PRO A 110 -4.71 1.34 14.64
CA PRO A 110 -4.86 -0.09 14.36
C PRO A 110 -3.61 -0.62 13.64
N VAL A 111 -2.96 -1.65 14.19
CA VAL A 111 -1.79 -2.28 13.57
C VAL A 111 -2.03 -3.78 13.49
N LEU A 112 -1.83 -4.35 12.31
CA LEU A 112 -1.84 -5.77 12.05
C LEU A 112 -0.41 -6.25 11.77
N LEU A 113 0.13 -7.07 12.66
CA LEU A 113 1.34 -7.83 12.43
C LEU A 113 0.98 -9.08 11.63
N THR A 114 1.73 -9.36 10.57
CA THR A 114 1.61 -10.56 9.76
C THR A 114 2.97 -11.20 9.55
N MET A 115 3.01 -12.54 9.51
CA MET A 115 4.18 -13.34 9.19
C MET A 115 3.78 -14.46 8.23
N PRO A 116 4.48 -14.64 7.10
CA PRO A 116 4.14 -15.69 6.14
C PRO A 116 4.43 -17.08 6.71
N ALA A 117 3.88 -18.12 6.08
CA ALA A 117 4.15 -19.49 6.47
C ALA A 117 5.62 -19.87 6.22
N THR A 118 6.21 -20.64 7.14
CA THR A 118 7.59 -21.12 7.06
C THR A 118 7.69 -22.61 6.72
N ASN A 119 6.56 -23.33 6.67
CA ASN A 119 6.48 -24.77 6.44
C ASN A 119 6.43 -25.17 4.95
N GLY A 120 6.98 -24.32 4.06
CA GLY A 120 7.01 -24.57 2.61
C GLY A 120 5.79 -24.04 1.84
N TYR A 121 4.80 -23.49 2.53
CA TYR A 121 3.60 -22.90 1.93
C TYR A 121 3.64 -21.36 1.87
N ALA A 122 4.73 -20.80 2.04
CA ALA A 122 5.24 -19.44 1.95
C ALA A 122 4.25 -18.25 2.09
N ALA A 123 3.03 -18.28 1.56
CA ALA A 123 2.09 -17.16 1.64
C ALA A 123 1.13 -17.26 2.84
N LEU A 124 0.72 -16.11 3.37
CA LEU A 124 -0.41 -15.97 4.30
C LEU A 124 -1.53 -15.20 3.61
N PHE A 125 -2.75 -15.72 3.69
CA PHE A 125 -3.97 -15.11 3.15
C PHE A 125 -4.97 -14.88 4.27
N LEU A 126 -5.50 -13.67 4.37
CA LEU A 126 -6.55 -13.28 5.30
C LEU A 126 -7.77 -12.86 4.47
N GLN A 127 -8.73 -13.78 4.29
CA GLN A 127 -9.96 -13.58 3.50
C GLN A 127 -11.05 -13.04 4.42
N TYR A 128 -11.47 -11.81 4.18
CA TYR A 128 -12.44 -11.10 5.01
C TYR A 128 -13.88 -11.33 4.56
N PRO A 129 -14.88 -11.11 5.45
CA PRO A 129 -16.29 -11.22 5.08
C PRO A 129 -16.65 -10.36 3.87
N PRO A 130 -17.71 -10.74 3.10
CA PRO A 130 -18.13 -10.02 1.92
C PRO A 130 -18.45 -8.55 2.19
N ILE A 131 -17.99 -7.65 1.31
CA ILE A 131 -18.31 -6.23 1.31
C ILE A 131 -18.76 -5.81 -0.09
N THR A 132 -19.80 -4.95 -0.18
CA THR A 132 -20.15 -4.30 -1.44
C THR A 132 -19.36 -3.02 -1.59
N ILE A 133 -18.62 -2.89 -2.70
CA ILE A 133 -17.80 -1.71 -3.00
C ILE A 133 -18.70 -0.63 -3.60
N HIS A 134 -18.63 0.58 -3.03
CA HIS A 134 -19.35 1.77 -3.46
C HIS A 134 -18.44 2.74 -4.22
N ALA A 135 -19.05 3.65 -4.96
CA ALA A 135 -18.30 4.71 -5.63
C ALA A 135 -17.52 5.54 -4.61
N GLY A 136 -16.23 5.76 -4.88
CA GLY A 136 -15.33 6.50 -4.01
C GLY A 136 -14.71 5.69 -2.87
N ASP A 137 -15.04 4.40 -2.69
CA ASP A 137 -14.36 3.54 -1.74
C ASP A 137 -12.87 3.45 -2.09
N ARG A 138 -12.02 3.54 -1.06
CA ARG A 138 -10.56 3.49 -1.20
C ARG A 138 -9.96 2.53 -0.19
N PHE A 139 -8.99 1.73 -0.61
CA PHE A 139 -8.15 0.97 0.31
C PHE A 139 -7.03 1.86 0.83
N ARG A 140 -6.88 1.92 2.14
CA ARG A 140 -5.83 2.69 2.80
C ARG A 140 -5.05 1.82 3.77
N ALA A 141 -3.73 2.02 3.80
CA ALA A 141 -2.81 1.39 4.75
C ALA A 141 -1.45 2.10 4.70
N THR A 142 -0.62 1.91 5.72
CA THR A 142 0.83 2.09 5.61
C THR A 142 1.50 0.74 5.79
N LEU A 143 2.48 0.42 4.93
CA LEU A 143 3.13 -0.88 4.86
C LEU A 143 4.61 -0.74 5.18
N ARG A 144 5.13 -1.59 6.06
CA ARG A 144 6.55 -1.71 6.37
C ARG A 144 6.87 -3.01 7.10
N CYS A 145 8.16 -3.32 7.30
CA CYS A 145 8.57 -4.35 8.25
C CYS A 145 8.27 -3.91 9.69
N GLN A 146 8.17 -4.87 10.60
CA GLN A 146 8.25 -4.59 12.03
C GLN A 146 9.60 -3.95 12.34
N SER A 147 9.64 -3.00 13.29
CA SER A 147 10.86 -2.31 13.68
C SER A 147 11.96 -3.29 14.11
N GLU A 148 13.19 -3.04 13.63
CA GLU A 148 14.39 -3.83 13.93
C GLU A 148 14.35 -5.30 13.43
N VAL A 149 13.30 -5.71 12.72
CA VAL A 149 13.19 -7.06 12.15
C VAL A 149 13.30 -6.98 10.63
N PRO A 150 14.36 -7.54 10.03
CA PRO A 150 14.49 -7.53 8.57
C PRO A 150 13.36 -8.34 7.92
N CYS A 151 12.78 -7.78 6.86
CA CYS A 151 11.82 -8.50 6.01
C CYS A 151 12.07 -8.16 4.54
N ASP A 152 11.66 -9.06 3.65
CA ASP A 152 11.64 -8.86 2.19
C ASP A 152 10.38 -9.54 1.67
N VAL A 153 9.32 -8.76 1.46
CA VAL A 153 7.96 -9.28 1.27
C VAL A 153 7.21 -8.57 0.16
N GLN A 154 6.23 -9.27 -0.39
CA GLN A 154 5.16 -8.69 -1.19
C GLN A 154 3.87 -8.66 -0.38
N TYR A 155 3.33 -7.47 -0.19
CA TYR A 155 1.95 -7.24 0.23
C TYR A 155 1.04 -7.27 -0.99
N ALA A 156 -0.18 -7.78 -0.83
CA ALA A 156 -1.17 -7.68 -1.88
C ALA A 156 -2.59 -7.54 -1.31
N LEU A 157 -3.43 -6.81 -2.03
CA LEU A 157 -4.88 -6.84 -1.90
C LEU A 157 -5.44 -7.64 -3.07
N GLU A 158 -6.17 -8.69 -2.75
CA GLU A 158 -6.78 -9.62 -3.67
C GLU A 158 -8.27 -9.76 -3.35
N PHE A 159 -9.02 -10.47 -4.14
CA PHE A 159 -10.44 -10.71 -3.82
C PHE A 159 -10.99 -12.00 -4.43
N PHE A 160 -12.06 -12.50 -3.82
CA PHE A 160 -12.98 -13.45 -4.43
C PHE A 160 -14.29 -12.76 -4.81
N ASP A 161 -14.84 -13.11 -5.96
CA ASP A 161 -16.20 -12.69 -6.31
C ASP A 161 -17.26 -13.55 -5.59
N THR A 162 -18.53 -13.16 -5.70
CA THR A 162 -19.66 -13.90 -5.09
C THR A 162 -19.84 -15.33 -5.61
N LYS A 163 -19.13 -15.72 -6.66
CA LYS A 163 -19.11 -17.08 -7.20
C LYS A 163 -17.91 -17.88 -6.69
N GLY A 164 -17.12 -17.31 -5.79
CA GLY A 164 -15.91 -17.91 -5.27
C GLY A 164 -14.75 -17.92 -6.26
N LYS A 165 -14.82 -17.13 -7.34
CA LYS A 165 -13.71 -17.00 -8.28
C LYS A 165 -12.67 -16.04 -7.71
N TYR A 166 -11.47 -16.56 -7.50
CA TYR A 166 -10.32 -15.79 -7.09
C TYR A 166 -9.83 -14.85 -8.20
N SER A 167 -9.48 -13.65 -7.82
CA SER A 167 -8.86 -12.64 -8.66
C SER A 167 -7.71 -11.98 -7.89
N GLY A 168 -6.51 -12.31 -8.27
CA GLY A 168 -5.33 -11.76 -7.62
C GLY A 168 -4.07 -11.80 -8.47
N PRO A 169 -3.06 -10.98 -8.10
CA PRO A 169 -3.18 -9.83 -7.22
C PRO A 169 -3.95 -8.68 -7.90
N PHE A 170 -4.87 -8.04 -7.18
CA PHE A 170 -5.57 -6.86 -7.65
C PHE A 170 -4.67 -5.62 -7.51
N LEU A 171 -4.05 -5.47 -6.33
CA LEU A 171 -3.03 -4.49 -6.01
C LEU A 171 -1.87 -5.20 -5.31
N SER A 172 -0.62 -4.77 -5.54
CA SER A 172 0.53 -5.35 -4.84
C SER A 172 1.67 -4.36 -4.66
N TRP A 173 2.42 -4.53 -3.56
CA TRP A 173 3.54 -3.70 -3.18
C TRP A 173 4.68 -4.59 -2.66
N ASN A 174 5.88 -4.39 -3.17
CA ASN A 174 7.07 -5.05 -2.63
C ASN A 174 7.73 -4.11 -1.61
N TYR A 175 8.10 -4.65 -0.47
CA TYR A 175 8.78 -3.91 0.59
C TYR A 175 9.96 -4.70 1.11
N LYS A 176 11.08 -4.02 1.26
CA LYS A 176 12.29 -4.57 1.86
C LYS A 176 12.72 -3.72 3.04
N PHE A 177 13.22 -4.37 4.09
CA PHE A 177 13.73 -3.69 5.28
C PHE A 177 14.75 -2.60 4.91
N GLY A 178 14.52 -1.40 5.44
CA GLY A 178 15.30 -0.19 5.13
C GLY A 178 14.74 0.68 4.01
N ASP A 179 13.75 0.21 3.26
CA ASP A 179 13.01 1.06 2.32
C ASP A 179 12.13 2.07 3.07
N PRO A 180 11.77 3.20 2.45
CA PRO A 180 10.74 4.11 2.98
C PRO A 180 9.39 3.40 3.13
N GLU A 181 8.62 3.75 4.17
CA GLU A 181 7.26 3.25 4.34
C GLU A 181 6.40 3.50 3.09
N ILE A 182 5.59 2.52 2.70
CA ILE A 182 4.67 2.65 1.58
C ILE A 182 3.32 3.14 2.12
N VAL A 183 2.96 4.37 1.80
CA VAL A 183 1.63 4.91 2.10
C VAL A 183 0.70 4.55 0.95
N VAL A 184 -0.30 3.72 1.24
CA VAL A 184 -1.29 3.23 0.29
C VAL A 184 -2.56 4.05 0.42
N ASP A 185 -3.07 4.56 -0.70
CA ASP A 185 -4.39 5.19 -0.84
C ASP A 185 -4.92 4.90 -2.25
N GLU A 186 -5.49 3.71 -2.45
CA GLU A 186 -5.86 3.16 -3.74
C GLU A 186 -7.35 3.18 -3.99
N ASP A 187 -7.73 3.57 -5.20
CA ASP A 187 -9.12 3.65 -5.64
C ASP A 187 -9.66 2.27 -6.00
N LEU A 188 -10.84 1.92 -5.48
CA LEU A 188 -11.51 0.67 -5.75
C LEU A 188 -12.62 0.78 -6.83
N SER A 189 -12.60 1.84 -7.64
CA SER A 189 -13.65 2.14 -8.64
C SER A 189 -13.92 1.01 -9.63
N SER A 190 -12.91 0.19 -9.96
CA SER A 190 -13.07 -0.98 -10.85
C SER A 190 -13.93 -2.09 -10.26
N LEU A 191 -14.19 -2.06 -8.95
CA LEU A 191 -15.04 -3.03 -8.22
C LEU A 191 -16.40 -2.45 -7.83
N VAL A 192 -16.72 -1.22 -8.21
CA VAL A 192 -17.97 -0.54 -7.82
C VAL A 192 -19.19 -1.38 -8.21
N GLY A 193 -20.12 -1.55 -7.24
CA GLY A 193 -21.33 -2.35 -7.37
C GLY A 193 -21.11 -3.86 -7.21
N GLN A 194 -19.87 -4.33 -7.12
CA GLN A 194 -19.58 -5.72 -6.85
C GLN A 194 -19.55 -5.99 -5.34
N THR A 195 -20.06 -7.14 -4.93
CA THR A 195 -19.83 -7.69 -3.59
C THR A 195 -18.66 -8.66 -3.71
N VAL A 196 -17.62 -8.42 -2.90
CA VAL A 196 -16.35 -9.16 -2.94
C VAL A 196 -15.89 -9.52 -1.52
N GLU A 197 -15.15 -10.59 -1.39
CA GLU A 197 -14.41 -10.95 -0.19
C GLU A 197 -12.97 -10.52 -0.40
N LEU A 198 -12.56 -9.43 0.27
CA LEU A 198 -11.20 -8.91 0.15
C LEU A 198 -10.22 -9.80 0.90
N VAL A 199 -9.02 -9.95 0.34
CA VAL A 199 -7.96 -10.79 0.89
C VAL A 199 -6.70 -9.95 1.06
N LEU A 200 -6.23 -9.81 2.30
CA LEU A 200 -4.88 -9.33 2.55
C LEU A 200 -3.92 -10.50 2.41
N THR A 201 -2.93 -10.34 1.57
CA THR A 201 -1.95 -11.39 1.29
C THR A 201 -0.54 -10.91 1.59
N LEU A 202 0.24 -11.76 2.26
CA LEU A 202 1.66 -11.57 2.48
C LEU A 202 2.44 -12.73 1.86
N ARG A 203 3.42 -12.41 1.01
CA ARG A 203 4.32 -13.40 0.39
C ARG A 203 5.76 -13.02 0.68
N PRO A 204 6.61 -13.97 1.16
CA PRO A 204 8.04 -13.72 1.27
C PRO A 204 8.66 -13.57 -0.13
N GLN A 205 9.67 -12.72 -0.25
CA GLN A 205 10.47 -12.52 -1.45
C GLN A 205 11.91 -13.05 -1.28
N ASN A 206 12.17 -13.71 -0.15
CA ASN A 206 13.47 -14.27 0.23
C ASN A 206 13.34 -15.73 0.70
N ASP A 207 14.46 -16.36 1.03
CA ASP A 207 14.51 -17.74 1.50
C ASP A 207 14.43 -17.86 3.05
N THR A 208 14.15 -16.75 3.75
CA THR A 208 14.08 -16.69 5.22
C THR A 208 12.75 -16.16 5.74
N PRO A 209 11.60 -16.76 5.36
CA PRO A 209 10.28 -16.27 5.68
C PRO A 209 9.99 -16.14 7.19
N GLN A 210 10.74 -16.85 8.04
CA GLN A 210 10.63 -16.74 9.50
C GLN A 210 11.05 -15.37 10.06
N LEU A 211 11.72 -14.53 9.27
CA LEU A 211 12.12 -13.18 9.63
C LEU A 211 11.16 -12.12 9.06
N ASP A 212 10.23 -12.51 8.17
CA ASP A 212 9.37 -11.59 7.43
C ASP A 212 8.19 -11.08 8.27
N GLN A 213 8.49 -10.49 9.45
CA GLN A 213 7.49 -9.85 10.29
C GLN A 213 7.13 -8.49 9.70
N SER A 214 5.89 -8.36 9.26
CA SER A 214 5.43 -7.28 8.42
C SER A 214 4.19 -6.61 8.99
N LEU A 215 4.08 -5.30 8.84
CA LEU A 215 3.01 -4.49 9.41
C LEU A 215 2.10 -3.93 8.31
N TRP A 216 0.80 -4.05 8.55
CA TRP A 216 -0.24 -3.26 7.94
C TRP A 216 -0.71 -2.25 8.98
N ILE A 217 -0.38 -0.99 8.82
CA ILE A 217 -0.73 0.08 9.76
C ILE A 217 -1.98 0.75 9.22
N ALA A 218 -3.02 0.80 10.06
CA ALA A 218 -4.35 1.33 9.73
C ALA A 218 -4.89 0.79 8.40
N PRO A 219 -4.97 -0.55 8.17
CA PRO A 219 -5.57 -1.11 6.97
C PRO A 219 -7.10 -1.01 7.08
N TYR A 220 -7.72 -0.27 6.14
CA TYR A 220 -9.18 -0.14 6.10
C TYR A 220 -9.71 0.23 4.71
N ILE A 221 -10.99 -0.01 4.49
CA ILE A 221 -11.71 0.59 3.37
C ILE A 221 -12.36 1.87 3.85
N TYR A 222 -11.91 2.99 3.31
CA TYR A 222 -12.52 4.30 3.50
C TYR A 222 -13.66 4.49 2.52
N ARG A 223 -14.81 4.94 3.00
CA ARG A 223 -15.98 5.31 2.21
C ARG A 223 -16.26 6.80 2.40
N PRO A 224 -16.19 7.63 1.35
CA PRO A 224 -16.55 9.05 1.46
C PRO A 224 -18.01 9.20 1.83
N GLY A 225 -18.34 10.28 2.54
CA GLY A 225 -19.73 10.65 2.78
C GLY A 225 -20.44 11.05 1.48
N PRO A 226 -21.76 10.99 1.46
CA PRO A 226 -22.58 11.38 0.33
C PRO A 226 -22.48 12.87 -0.02
#